data_1bf8b5ec2a91cf344fdd982642f4742f
#
_entry.id   1bf8b5ec2a91cf344fdd982642f4742f
#
_cell.length_a   1.000
_cell.length_b   1.000
_cell.length_c   1.000
_cell.angle_alpha   90.00
_cell.angle_beta   90.00
_cell.angle_gamma   90.00
#
_symmetry.space_group_name_H-M   'P 1'
#
loop_
_entity.id
_entity.type
_entity.pdbx_description
1 polymer ?
#
loop_
_entity_poly.entity_id
_entity_poly.type
_entity_poly.pdbx_seq_one_letter_code
_entity_poly.pdbx_strand_id
1 'polypeptide(L)'
;MTTLWIRHGTSLDGITRPHAHARPDTPLTARGAAQIAATAHTLRECGVRPAIVLTSPHPRAAISAEILAALLGVPLAAPNPLYAEWRAPDCVLGKGPDDYPPEYRTWRTNRLRHPDSTLAGGESLSALHKRAMAAATVLGHPVEGRAALIVSHRVLIGAVAAITAGASRPPEVFQAARRFALEPAGIWPALAELR
;
A
#
# COMPACT_ATOMS: atom_id res chain seq x y z
N MET A 1 15.52 -2.83 14.33
CA MET A 1 14.06 -2.98 14.52
C MET A 1 13.36 -2.74 13.21
N THR A 2 12.30 -3.47 12.92
CA THR A 2 11.71 -3.59 11.58
C THR A 2 10.53 -2.63 11.45
N THR A 3 10.48 -1.84 10.38
CA THR A 3 9.29 -1.08 10.02
C THR A 3 8.19 -2.04 9.60
N LEU A 4 6.99 -1.86 10.13
CA LEU A 4 5.82 -2.65 9.78
C LEU A 4 4.94 -1.88 8.80
N TRP A 5 4.56 -2.54 7.72
CA TRP A 5 3.63 -2.03 6.74
C TRP A 5 2.24 -2.61 6.98
N ILE A 6 1.25 -1.76 6.93
CA ILE A 6 -0.14 -2.14 7.16
C ILE A 6 -0.95 -1.71 5.94
N ARG A 7 -1.64 -2.66 5.33
CA ARG A 7 -2.61 -2.31 4.31
C ARG A 7 -3.80 -1.63 4.97
N HIS A 8 -4.32 -0.52 4.39
CA HIS A 8 -5.55 0.11 4.87
C HIS A 8 -6.69 -0.90 5.01
N GLY A 9 -7.68 -0.63 5.85
CA GLY A 9 -8.89 -1.44 5.99
C GLY A 9 -9.75 -1.46 4.73
N THR A 10 -10.80 -2.27 4.72
CA THR A 10 -11.72 -2.37 3.59
C THR A 10 -12.29 -1.00 3.20
N SER A 11 -12.16 -0.63 1.92
CA SER A 11 -12.69 0.60 1.33
C SER A 11 -14.00 0.38 0.57
N LEU A 12 -14.73 1.45 0.29
CA LEU A 12 -16.02 1.38 -0.40
C LEU A 12 -15.90 0.74 -1.80
N ASP A 13 -14.94 1.17 -2.63
CA ASP A 13 -14.73 0.56 -3.95
C ASP A 13 -14.33 -0.92 -3.85
N GLY A 14 -13.65 -1.33 -2.77
CA GLY A 14 -13.31 -2.73 -2.53
C GLY A 14 -14.51 -3.64 -2.31
N ILE A 15 -15.65 -3.09 -1.85
CA ILE A 15 -16.90 -3.82 -1.66
C ILE A 15 -17.78 -3.73 -2.90
N THR A 16 -17.99 -2.50 -3.40
CA THR A 16 -19.00 -2.23 -4.44
C THR A 16 -18.53 -2.62 -5.84
N ARG A 17 -17.20 -2.65 -6.04
CA ARG A 17 -16.56 -2.93 -7.33
C ARG A 17 -15.34 -3.82 -7.16
N PRO A 18 -15.52 -5.08 -6.75
CA PRO A 18 -14.40 -6.01 -6.56
C PRO A 18 -13.58 -6.13 -7.86
N HIS A 19 -12.26 -6.15 -7.72
CA HIS A 19 -11.29 -6.17 -8.83
C HIS A 19 -11.17 -4.88 -9.66
N ALA A 20 -11.96 -3.83 -9.41
CA ALA A 20 -11.78 -2.54 -10.05
C ALA A 20 -10.51 -1.81 -9.54
N HIS A 21 -10.00 -0.92 -10.38
CA HIS A 21 -9.01 0.06 -9.91
C HIS A 21 -9.70 1.09 -9.01
N ALA A 22 -9.44 1.02 -7.70
CA ALA A 22 -10.04 1.94 -6.74
C ALA A 22 -9.69 3.40 -7.05
N ARG A 23 -10.66 4.28 -6.91
CA ARG A 23 -10.44 5.72 -7.04
C ARG A 23 -9.58 6.23 -5.88
N PRO A 24 -8.78 7.30 -6.10
CA PRO A 24 -7.93 7.86 -5.05
C PRO A 24 -8.73 8.28 -3.80
N ASP A 25 -9.90 8.86 -3.99
CA ASP A 25 -10.79 9.44 -2.98
C ASP A 25 -11.74 8.44 -2.30
N THR A 26 -11.70 7.15 -2.68
CA THR A 26 -12.60 6.14 -2.08
C THR A 26 -12.41 6.05 -0.56
N PRO A 27 -13.52 6.15 0.22
CA PRO A 27 -13.45 6.19 1.68
C PRO A 27 -13.22 4.81 2.31
N LEU A 28 -12.74 4.82 3.55
CA LEU A 28 -12.73 3.66 4.44
C LEU A 28 -14.18 3.33 4.85
N THR A 29 -14.51 2.04 4.98
CA THR A 29 -15.81 1.59 5.47
C THR A 29 -15.80 1.36 6.98
N ALA A 30 -16.98 1.28 7.63
CA ALA A 30 -17.08 0.89 9.02
C ALA A 30 -16.42 -0.48 9.31
N ARG A 31 -16.59 -1.45 8.37
CA ARG A 31 -15.89 -2.73 8.43
C ARG A 31 -14.38 -2.54 8.39
N GLY A 32 -13.89 -1.65 7.51
CA GLY A 32 -12.46 -1.34 7.42
C GLY A 32 -11.91 -0.73 8.69
N ALA A 33 -12.67 0.18 9.33
CA ALA A 33 -12.30 0.76 10.62
C ALA A 33 -12.20 -0.31 11.73
N ALA A 34 -13.17 -1.23 11.80
CA ALA A 34 -13.13 -2.34 12.76
C ALA A 34 -11.94 -3.29 12.51
N GLN A 35 -11.58 -3.57 11.25
CA GLN A 35 -10.40 -4.36 10.91
C GLN A 35 -9.11 -3.70 11.43
N ILE A 36 -8.98 -2.38 11.25
CA ILE A 36 -7.81 -1.63 11.73
C ILE A 36 -7.75 -1.60 13.26
N ALA A 37 -8.89 -1.48 13.94
CA ALA A 37 -8.94 -1.57 15.39
C ALA A 37 -8.47 -2.95 15.90
N ALA A 38 -8.89 -4.03 15.23
CA ALA A 38 -8.40 -5.38 15.54
C ALA A 38 -6.88 -5.52 15.31
N THR A 39 -6.35 -4.91 14.23
CA THR A 39 -4.90 -4.88 13.98
C THR A 39 -4.15 -4.15 15.09
N ALA A 40 -4.67 -3.01 15.58
CA ALA A 40 -4.07 -2.30 16.72
C ALA A 40 -4.03 -3.17 17.98
N HIS A 41 -5.09 -3.92 18.25
CA HIS A 41 -5.14 -4.87 19.37
C HIS A 41 -4.07 -5.97 19.23
N THR A 42 -4.00 -6.62 18.07
CA THR A 42 -2.97 -7.63 17.77
C THR A 42 -1.56 -7.09 17.97
N LEU A 43 -1.25 -5.89 17.48
CA LEU A 43 0.07 -5.27 17.68
C LEU A 43 0.40 -5.09 19.17
N ARG A 44 -0.56 -4.67 19.97
CA ARG A 44 -0.38 -4.53 21.44
C ARG A 44 -0.15 -5.86 22.12
N GLU A 45 -0.93 -6.88 21.80
CA GLU A 45 -0.80 -8.24 22.35
C GLU A 45 0.55 -8.87 22.00
N CYS A 46 1.05 -8.63 20.76
CA CYS A 46 2.38 -9.06 20.33
C CYS A 46 3.52 -8.21 20.92
N GLY A 47 3.24 -7.24 21.77
CA GLY A 47 4.25 -6.39 22.41
C GLY A 47 4.90 -5.37 21.48
N VAL A 48 4.33 -5.13 20.29
CA VAL A 48 4.86 -4.12 19.35
C VAL A 48 4.62 -2.73 19.93
N ARG A 49 5.70 -1.96 20.06
CA ARG A 49 5.67 -0.58 20.57
C ARG A 49 6.22 0.37 19.50
N PRO A 50 5.39 0.83 18.57
CA PRO A 50 5.84 1.74 17.53
C PRO A 50 6.17 3.13 18.11
N ALA A 51 7.07 3.85 17.44
CA ALA A 51 7.38 5.23 17.76
C ALA A 51 6.42 6.21 17.08
N ILE A 52 5.95 5.85 15.88
CA ILE A 52 5.19 6.75 15.00
C ILE A 52 4.37 5.94 13.99
N VAL A 53 3.25 6.52 13.54
CA VAL A 53 2.51 6.06 12.37
C VAL A 53 2.75 7.01 11.20
N LEU A 54 3.12 6.47 10.05
CA LEU A 54 3.27 7.15 8.76
C LEU A 54 2.12 6.71 7.85
N THR A 55 1.70 7.56 6.90
CA THR A 55 0.55 7.22 6.06
C THR A 55 0.60 7.77 4.64
N SER A 56 -0.07 7.08 3.74
CA SER A 56 -0.47 7.55 2.42
C SER A 56 -1.49 8.70 2.52
N PRO A 57 -1.53 9.62 1.54
CA PRO A 57 -2.52 10.70 1.50
C PRO A 57 -3.94 10.25 1.11
N HIS A 58 -4.13 9.00 0.65
CA HIS A 58 -5.46 8.52 0.30
C HIS A 58 -6.37 8.37 1.52
N PRO A 59 -7.63 8.86 1.52
CA PRO A 59 -8.52 8.91 2.69
C PRO A 59 -8.63 7.58 3.44
N ARG A 60 -8.76 6.45 2.72
CA ARG A 60 -8.84 5.12 3.34
C ARG A 60 -7.60 4.74 4.15
N ALA A 61 -6.42 5.20 3.73
CA ALA A 61 -5.17 4.95 4.45
C ALA A 61 -4.97 5.98 5.58
N ALA A 62 -5.25 7.24 5.34
CA ALA A 62 -5.15 8.30 6.34
C ALA A 62 -6.05 8.02 7.55
N ILE A 63 -7.33 7.71 7.33
CA ILE A 63 -8.27 7.34 8.41
C ILE A 63 -7.84 6.05 9.11
N SER A 64 -7.32 5.05 8.37
CA SER A 64 -6.75 3.84 8.98
C SER A 64 -5.58 4.17 9.91
N ALA A 65 -4.70 5.10 9.51
CA ALA A 65 -3.56 5.54 10.30
C ALA A 65 -3.99 6.33 11.55
N GLU A 66 -5.00 7.19 11.43
CA GLU A 66 -5.59 7.93 12.56
C GLU A 66 -6.11 6.96 13.63
N ILE A 67 -6.86 5.94 13.22
CA ILE A 67 -7.37 4.91 14.14
C ILE A 67 -6.21 4.17 14.84
N LEU A 68 -5.19 3.75 14.09
CA LEU A 68 -4.02 3.07 14.65
C LEU A 68 -3.27 3.97 15.64
N ALA A 69 -2.97 5.20 15.27
CA ALA A 69 -2.23 6.16 16.10
C ALA A 69 -2.98 6.43 17.39
N ALA A 70 -4.30 6.68 17.32
CA ALA A 70 -5.14 6.91 18.49
C ALA A 70 -5.18 5.70 19.43
N LEU A 71 -5.42 4.49 18.89
CA LEU A 71 -5.50 3.27 19.71
C LEU A 71 -4.17 2.86 20.32
N LEU A 72 -3.05 3.11 19.63
CA LEU A 72 -1.71 2.77 20.12
C LEU A 72 -1.09 3.88 21.00
N GLY A 73 -1.68 5.08 21.00
CA GLY A 73 -1.18 6.21 21.78
C GLY A 73 0.15 6.76 21.26
N VAL A 74 0.32 6.80 19.93
CA VAL A 74 1.57 7.24 19.27
C VAL A 74 1.32 8.39 18.28
N PRO A 75 2.34 9.21 17.99
CA PRO A 75 2.23 10.28 17.00
C PRO A 75 1.85 9.77 15.61
N LEU A 76 1.07 10.58 14.89
CA LEU A 76 0.78 10.42 13.47
C LEU A 76 1.53 11.51 12.69
N ALA A 77 2.32 11.11 11.70
CA ALA A 77 2.99 12.06 10.80
C ALA A 77 2.03 12.58 9.73
N ALA A 78 2.37 13.72 9.14
CA ALA A 78 1.66 14.25 7.97
C ALA A 78 1.64 13.21 6.82
N PRO A 79 0.53 13.11 6.07
CA PRO A 79 0.45 12.19 4.94
C PRO A 79 1.54 12.43 3.90
N ASN A 80 2.14 11.34 3.38
CA ASN A 80 3.24 11.43 2.43
C ASN A 80 2.92 10.66 1.13
N PRO A 81 3.01 11.32 -0.06
CA PRO A 81 2.81 10.68 -1.37
C PRO A 81 3.72 9.48 -1.63
N LEU A 82 4.85 9.37 -0.94
CA LEU A 82 5.75 8.22 -1.02
C LEU A 82 5.01 6.90 -0.74
N TYR A 83 4.02 6.93 0.12
CA TYR A 83 3.24 5.75 0.55
C TYR A 83 1.93 5.56 -0.21
N ALA A 84 1.68 6.35 -1.27
CA ALA A 84 0.47 6.24 -2.08
C ALA A 84 0.42 4.91 -2.87
N GLU A 85 -0.80 4.47 -3.24
CA GLU A 85 -0.97 3.32 -4.13
C GLU A 85 -0.36 3.60 -5.52
N TRP A 86 -0.04 2.53 -6.24
CA TRP A 86 0.24 2.64 -7.67
C TRP A 86 -0.94 3.33 -8.37
N ARG A 87 -0.64 4.42 -9.07
CA ARG A 87 -1.67 5.20 -9.74
C ARG A 87 -2.03 4.57 -11.07
N ALA A 88 -3.21 3.94 -11.12
CA ALA A 88 -3.76 3.44 -12.37
C ALA A 88 -4.11 4.62 -13.30
N PRO A 89 -4.04 4.45 -14.63
CA PRO A 89 -4.50 5.47 -15.59
C PRO A 89 -5.95 5.88 -15.35
N ASP A 90 -6.27 7.15 -15.60
CA ASP A 90 -7.60 7.74 -15.34
C ASP A 90 -8.72 6.98 -16.06
N CYS A 91 -8.44 6.48 -17.26
CA CYS A 91 -9.41 5.75 -18.09
C CYS A 91 -9.94 4.45 -17.46
N VAL A 92 -9.30 3.94 -16.39
CA VAL A 92 -9.72 2.69 -15.73
C VAL A 92 -10.10 2.86 -14.25
N LEU A 93 -10.09 4.08 -13.72
CA LEU A 93 -10.51 4.34 -12.35
C LEU A 93 -11.97 3.95 -12.13
N GLY A 94 -12.23 3.13 -11.12
CA GLY A 94 -13.55 2.58 -10.84
C GLY A 94 -14.04 1.52 -11.82
N LYS A 95 -13.21 1.08 -12.78
CA LYS A 95 -13.57 0.05 -13.77
C LYS A 95 -12.95 -1.30 -13.45
N GLY A 96 -13.72 -2.34 -13.68
CA GLY A 96 -13.26 -3.73 -13.66
C GLY A 96 -12.65 -4.18 -14.99
N PRO A 97 -12.08 -5.40 -15.05
CA PRO A 97 -11.44 -5.92 -16.26
C PRO A 97 -12.31 -5.93 -17.51
N ASP A 98 -13.61 -6.15 -17.36
CA ASP A 98 -14.56 -6.24 -18.48
C ASP A 98 -14.84 -4.87 -19.10
N ASP A 99 -14.71 -3.80 -18.32
CA ASP A 99 -14.98 -2.42 -18.72
C ASP A 99 -13.75 -1.65 -19.21
N TYR A 100 -12.60 -2.33 -19.36
CA TYR A 100 -11.36 -1.66 -19.78
C TYR A 100 -11.44 -1.19 -21.23
N PRO A 101 -11.13 0.09 -21.50
CA PRO A 101 -11.13 0.61 -22.86
C PRO A 101 -9.98 0.01 -23.70
N PRO A 102 -10.11 0.01 -25.04
CA PRO A 102 -9.13 -0.62 -25.95
C PRO A 102 -7.69 -0.13 -25.75
N GLU A 103 -7.52 1.18 -25.59
CA GLU A 103 -6.20 1.79 -25.38
C GLU A 103 -5.51 1.25 -24.11
N TYR A 104 -6.27 1.06 -23.01
CA TYR A 104 -5.73 0.47 -21.80
C TYR A 104 -5.38 -1.01 -21.98
N ARG A 105 -6.20 -1.76 -22.69
CA ARG A 105 -5.93 -3.20 -22.98
C ARG A 105 -4.62 -3.34 -23.76
N THR A 106 -4.43 -2.52 -24.79
CA THR A 106 -3.20 -2.48 -25.58
C THR A 106 -1.98 -2.09 -24.74
N TRP A 107 -2.07 -1.01 -23.97
CA TRP A 107 -0.99 -0.58 -23.09
C TRP A 107 -0.68 -1.66 -22.03
N ARG A 108 -1.70 -2.23 -21.38
CA ARG A 108 -1.54 -3.28 -20.37
C ARG A 108 -0.76 -4.50 -20.90
N THR A 109 -0.97 -4.89 -22.14
CA THR A 109 -0.26 -6.01 -22.79
C THR A 109 1.22 -5.68 -22.97
N ASN A 110 1.55 -4.43 -23.30
CA ASN A 110 2.89 -4.01 -23.68
C ASN A 110 3.72 -3.40 -22.52
N ARG A 111 3.10 -2.96 -21.44
CA ARG A 111 3.76 -2.19 -20.35
C ARG A 111 4.97 -2.89 -19.70
N LEU A 112 5.01 -4.22 -19.70
CA LEU A 112 6.16 -4.96 -19.15
C LEU A 112 7.39 -4.87 -20.06
N ARG A 113 7.20 -4.65 -21.37
CA ARG A 113 8.28 -4.42 -22.33
C ARG A 113 8.68 -2.94 -22.40
N HIS A 114 7.75 -2.07 -22.03
CA HIS A 114 7.92 -0.61 -22.05
C HIS A 114 7.61 -0.02 -20.66
N PRO A 115 8.46 -0.28 -19.63
CA PRO A 115 8.17 0.05 -18.23
C PRO A 115 8.09 1.55 -17.96
N ASP A 116 8.63 2.38 -18.83
CA ASP A 116 8.56 3.85 -18.73
C ASP A 116 7.26 4.42 -19.30
N SER A 117 6.52 3.61 -20.08
CA SER A 117 5.25 4.06 -20.68
C SER A 117 4.13 4.12 -19.65
N THR A 118 3.24 5.10 -19.82
CA THR A 118 1.98 5.19 -19.08
C THR A 118 0.90 5.83 -19.97
N LEU A 119 -0.35 5.76 -19.51
CA LEU A 119 -1.48 6.52 -20.03
C LEU A 119 -1.77 7.70 -19.12
N ALA A 120 -2.60 8.64 -19.59
CA ALA A 120 -2.97 9.86 -18.87
C ALA A 120 -3.36 9.57 -17.41
N GLY A 121 -2.85 10.37 -16.47
CA GLY A 121 -3.08 10.24 -15.04
C GLY A 121 -2.37 9.07 -14.36
N GLY A 122 -1.83 8.09 -15.11
CA GLY A 122 -1.20 6.89 -14.57
C GLY A 122 0.25 7.07 -14.11
N GLU A 123 0.75 6.09 -13.38
CA GLU A 123 2.15 5.95 -12.95
C GLU A 123 2.80 4.82 -13.75
N SER A 124 3.96 5.08 -14.38
CA SER A 124 4.72 4.05 -15.08
C SER A 124 5.29 3.00 -14.12
N LEU A 125 5.69 1.84 -14.64
CA LEU A 125 6.28 0.79 -13.79
C LEU A 125 7.64 1.23 -13.24
N SER A 126 8.42 1.99 -14.03
CA SER A 126 9.69 2.56 -13.59
C SER A 126 9.52 3.60 -12.49
N ALA A 127 8.48 4.45 -12.58
CA ALA A 127 8.17 5.42 -11.53
C ALA A 127 7.75 4.74 -10.22
N LEU A 128 6.87 3.72 -10.29
CA LEU A 128 6.53 2.90 -9.13
C LEU A 128 7.77 2.23 -8.51
N HIS A 129 8.62 1.63 -9.33
CA HIS A 129 9.85 0.99 -8.86
C HIS A 129 10.75 1.97 -8.12
N LYS A 130 11.02 3.14 -8.71
CA LYS A 130 11.83 4.21 -8.08
C LYS A 130 11.22 4.65 -6.73
N ARG A 131 9.90 4.85 -6.68
CA ARG A 131 9.19 5.25 -5.48
C ARG A 131 9.20 4.14 -4.42
N ALA A 132 9.01 2.89 -4.80
CA ALA A 132 9.08 1.74 -3.90
C ALA A 132 10.49 1.53 -3.33
N MET A 133 11.55 1.75 -4.12
CA MET A 133 12.92 1.76 -3.62
C MET A 133 13.13 2.84 -2.56
N ALA A 134 12.69 4.08 -2.82
CA ALA A 134 12.77 5.16 -1.84
C ALA A 134 11.95 4.84 -0.57
N ALA A 135 10.78 4.23 -0.70
CA ALA A 135 9.97 3.80 0.44
C ALA A 135 10.64 2.65 1.24
N ALA A 136 11.34 1.74 0.56
CA ALA A 136 12.08 0.65 1.20
C ALA A 136 13.25 1.15 2.06
N THR A 137 13.88 2.27 1.73
CA THR A 137 14.99 2.83 2.54
C THR A 137 14.54 3.27 3.93
N VAL A 138 13.25 3.60 4.10
CA VAL A 138 12.68 3.95 5.42
C VAL A 138 12.70 2.75 6.38
N LEU A 139 12.79 1.51 5.86
CA LEU A 139 12.87 0.28 6.66
C LEU A 139 14.11 0.21 7.58
N GLY A 140 15.19 0.89 7.21
CA GLY A 140 16.49 0.81 7.90
C GLY A 140 16.70 1.81 9.04
N HIS A 141 15.78 2.76 9.28
CA HIS A 141 16.00 3.84 10.24
C HIS A 141 14.95 3.81 11.37
N PRO A 142 15.20 3.05 12.45
CA PRO A 142 14.31 3.08 13.61
C PRO A 142 14.35 4.46 14.27
N VAL A 143 13.19 5.02 14.58
CA VAL A 143 13.09 6.21 15.41
C VAL A 143 13.30 5.78 16.87
N GLU A 144 14.36 6.25 17.50
CA GLU A 144 14.70 5.93 18.92
C GLU A 144 14.74 4.43 19.22
N GLY A 145 15.20 3.59 18.27
CA GLY A 145 15.27 2.15 18.44
C GLY A 145 13.92 1.41 18.39
N ARG A 146 12.81 2.10 18.11
CA ARG A 146 11.45 1.55 18.00
C ARG A 146 10.99 1.45 16.55
N ALA A 147 10.04 0.52 16.28
CA ALA A 147 9.45 0.34 14.95
C ALA A 147 8.64 1.58 14.52
N ALA A 148 8.60 1.84 13.21
CA ALA A 148 7.60 2.70 12.60
C ALA A 148 6.48 1.84 11.99
N LEU A 149 5.23 2.30 12.04
CA LEU A 149 4.12 1.71 11.27
C LEU A 149 3.88 2.56 10.04
N ILE A 150 3.74 1.93 8.87
CA ILE A 150 3.40 2.62 7.61
C ILE A 150 2.07 2.10 7.09
N VAL A 151 1.05 2.94 7.07
CA VAL A 151 -0.25 2.59 6.51
C VAL A 151 -0.27 2.95 5.03
N SER A 152 -0.43 1.92 4.19
CA SER A 152 -0.31 2.03 2.75
C SER A 152 -1.29 1.09 2.03
N HIS A 153 -0.93 0.64 0.84
CA HIS A 153 -1.78 -0.06 -0.11
C HIS A 153 -1.10 -1.32 -0.63
N ARG A 154 -1.91 -2.26 -1.11
CA ARG A 154 -1.45 -3.60 -1.48
C ARG A 154 -0.34 -3.59 -2.54
N VAL A 155 -0.47 -2.80 -3.61
CA VAL A 155 0.51 -2.85 -4.70
C VAL A 155 1.83 -2.19 -4.28
N LEU A 156 1.80 -1.06 -3.56
CA LEU A 156 3.04 -0.47 -3.06
C LEU A 156 3.73 -1.38 -2.05
N ILE A 157 3.00 -1.92 -1.08
CA ILE A 157 3.58 -2.85 -0.08
C ILE A 157 4.20 -4.05 -0.79
N GLY A 158 3.50 -4.63 -1.78
CA GLY A 158 4.01 -5.73 -2.57
C GLY A 158 5.25 -5.37 -3.42
N ALA A 159 5.34 -4.12 -3.89
CA ALA A 159 6.53 -3.64 -4.60
C ALA A 159 7.73 -3.51 -3.65
N VAL A 160 7.51 -2.96 -2.45
CA VAL A 160 8.54 -2.90 -1.40
C VAL A 160 8.98 -4.31 -1.00
N ALA A 161 8.04 -5.24 -0.79
CA ALA A 161 8.33 -6.63 -0.47
C ALA A 161 9.17 -7.32 -1.56
N ALA A 162 8.82 -7.10 -2.83
CA ALA A 162 9.57 -7.65 -3.95
C ALA A 162 11.02 -7.13 -4.00
N ILE A 163 11.21 -5.83 -3.78
CA ILE A 163 12.54 -5.19 -3.73
C ILE A 163 13.35 -5.76 -2.56
N THR A 164 12.75 -5.89 -1.40
CA THR A 164 13.39 -6.47 -0.20
C THR A 164 13.80 -7.92 -0.44
N ALA A 165 13.03 -8.66 -1.26
CA ALA A 165 13.34 -10.02 -1.69
C ALA A 165 14.35 -10.10 -2.86
N GLY A 166 14.92 -8.96 -3.31
CA GLY A 166 15.98 -8.91 -4.33
C GLY A 166 15.52 -8.63 -5.76
N ALA A 167 14.23 -8.37 -6.00
CA ALA A 167 13.77 -7.96 -7.32
C ALA A 167 14.33 -6.55 -7.66
N SER A 168 14.96 -6.41 -8.83
CA SER A 168 15.68 -5.20 -9.20
C SER A 168 15.17 -4.50 -10.47
N ARG A 169 14.32 -5.16 -11.25
CA ARG A 169 13.79 -4.60 -12.49
C ARG A 169 12.32 -4.19 -12.35
N PRO A 170 11.91 -3.01 -12.89
CA PRO A 170 10.55 -2.51 -12.77
C PRO A 170 9.44 -3.52 -13.16
N PRO A 171 9.55 -4.29 -14.27
CA PRO A 171 8.56 -5.31 -14.61
C PRO A 171 8.46 -6.44 -13.59
N GLU A 172 9.57 -6.91 -13.03
CA GLU A 172 9.60 -7.96 -12.01
C GLU A 172 8.93 -7.50 -10.72
N VAL A 173 9.32 -6.32 -10.24
CA VAL A 173 8.74 -5.70 -9.05
C VAL A 173 7.23 -5.54 -9.21
N PHE A 174 6.77 -5.03 -10.36
CA PHE A 174 5.33 -4.86 -10.60
C PHE A 174 4.58 -6.19 -10.66
N GLN A 175 5.13 -7.20 -11.33
CA GLN A 175 4.50 -8.53 -11.40
C GLN A 175 4.38 -9.17 -10.01
N ALA A 176 5.44 -9.11 -9.21
CA ALA A 176 5.43 -9.59 -7.83
C ALA A 176 4.40 -8.83 -6.98
N ALA A 177 4.39 -7.49 -7.07
CA ALA A 177 3.44 -6.64 -6.37
C ALA A 177 1.97 -6.96 -6.71
N ARG A 178 1.68 -7.28 -7.98
CA ARG A 178 0.32 -7.66 -8.41
C ARG A 178 -0.14 -9.01 -7.85
N ARG A 179 0.79 -9.93 -7.60
CA ARG A 179 0.53 -11.26 -7.02
C ARG A 179 0.57 -11.25 -5.49
N PHE A 180 1.09 -10.17 -4.90
CA PHE A 180 1.25 -10.07 -3.46
C PHE A 180 -0.11 -10.14 -2.75
N ALA A 181 -0.26 -11.14 -1.90
CA ALA A 181 -1.46 -11.38 -1.12
C ALA A 181 -1.30 -10.73 0.26
N LEU A 182 -2.03 -9.66 0.50
CA LEU A 182 -2.13 -9.00 1.80
C LEU A 182 -3.58 -8.56 1.97
N GLU A 183 -4.26 -9.11 2.95
CA GLU A 183 -5.65 -8.77 3.26
C GLU A 183 -5.78 -7.33 3.76
N PRO A 184 -6.98 -6.70 3.64
CA PRO A 184 -7.24 -5.41 4.28
C PRO A 184 -6.91 -5.44 5.78
N ALA A 185 -6.22 -4.41 6.27
CA ALA A 185 -5.65 -4.31 7.60
C ALA A 185 -4.53 -5.33 7.94
N GLY A 186 -4.09 -6.12 6.96
CA GLY A 186 -2.97 -7.06 7.12
C GLY A 186 -1.64 -6.34 7.33
N ILE A 187 -0.71 -7.03 8.02
CA ILE A 187 0.62 -6.54 8.41
C ILE A 187 1.69 -7.25 7.58
N TRP A 188 2.69 -6.52 7.11
CA TRP A 188 3.88 -7.06 6.46
C TRP A 188 5.15 -6.33 6.97
N PRO A 189 6.30 -7.04 7.22
CA PRO A 189 6.39 -8.50 7.31
C PRO A 189 5.50 -9.07 8.42
N ALA A 190 5.21 -10.36 8.36
CA ALA A 190 4.36 -11.01 9.36
C ALA A 190 5.00 -10.93 10.76
N LEU A 191 4.19 -10.72 11.80
CA LEU A 191 4.69 -10.57 13.19
C LEU A 191 5.48 -11.81 13.66
N ALA A 192 5.15 -12.98 13.13
CA ALA A 192 5.90 -14.22 13.45
C ALA A 192 7.33 -14.22 12.90
N GLU A 193 7.63 -13.43 11.87
CA GLU A 193 8.97 -13.30 11.26
C GLU A 193 9.88 -12.33 12.03
N LEU A 194 9.36 -11.68 13.08
CA LEU A 194 10.07 -10.68 13.88
C LEU A 194 10.64 -11.25 15.19
N ARG A 195 10.44 -12.55 15.45
CA ARG A 195 10.88 -13.24 16.69
C ARG A 195 12.26 -13.86 16.55
#